data_7d36781f6d1339a9df8498852bba1913
#
_entry.id   7d36781f6d1339a9df8498852bba1913
#
_cell.length_a   1.000
_cell.length_b   1.000
_cell.length_c   1.000
_cell.angle_alpha   90.00
_cell.angle_beta   90.00
_cell.angle_gamma   90.00
#
_symmetry.space_group_name_H-M   'P 1'
#
loop_
_entity.id
_entity.type
_entity.pdbx_description
1 polymer ?
#
loop_
_entity_poly.entity_id
_entity_poly.type
_entity_poly.pdbx_seq_one_letter_code
_entity_poly.pdbx_strand_id
1 'polypeptide(L)'
;ATFEARGYTAWDPTSYAFIKDGTLCIPTCFCSYTGEALDKKTPLLRSMQAISKQAVGVLELFGNNSVTSVKTTVGPEQEYFLVDKSVYDKRPDLIYTGRTLFGAKSPKGQELEDHYFGMIKPRVQEFMKDLNKELWKLGILAKTEHNEVAPAQHELAPIFSTTNMACDHNQLTMEIMRKVASKHGMVCLLHEKPFAGVNGSGKHNNWSISTNTGKNLLDPGATPDSNAQFLLFLCAVIKAVDEYQDLLRISVATAGNDHRLGANEAPPAIISMFLGDELTEILKCLEEGKPYGQKEKQKMQIGVTVLPDFNKDTTDRNRTSPFAFTGNKFEFRSLGSSDSIACCNIMLNTAVAEELSQFADILEGSKDFNSDLQKLIVKTIKEHKRIIFNGNGYSEEWVEEAAKRGLLNLKSTPEALQLFPAEKNVKVFKKHG
;
A
#
# COMPACT_ATOMS: atom_id res chain seq x y z
N ALA A 1 -23.49 16.25 -21.34
CA ALA A 1 -24.65 16.88 -20.68
C ALA A 1 -25.84 15.96 -20.77
N THR A 2 -26.50 15.71 -19.69
CA THR A 2 -27.71 14.91 -19.62
C THR A 2 -28.90 15.83 -19.43
N PHE A 3 -30.00 15.59 -20.15
CA PHE A 3 -31.24 16.34 -20.01
C PHE A 3 -31.93 16.08 -18.67
N GLU A 4 -31.61 14.97 -18.05
CA GLU A 4 -32.13 14.57 -16.74
C GLU A 4 -31.00 14.45 -15.74
N ALA A 5 -31.19 14.94 -14.54
CA ALA A 5 -30.30 14.67 -13.45
C ALA A 5 -30.34 13.17 -13.13
N ARG A 6 -29.17 12.51 -13.10
CA ARG A 6 -29.07 11.07 -12.88
C ARG A 6 -28.50 10.69 -11.52
N GLY A 7 -28.26 11.67 -10.67
CA GLY A 7 -27.72 11.49 -9.34
C GLY A 7 -27.42 12.81 -8.64
N TYR A 8 -26.80 12.70 -7.48
CA TYR A 8 -26.40 13.83 -6.65
C TYR A 8 -24.88 13.89 -6.55
N THR A 9 -24.35 15.10 -6.53
CA THR A 9 -22.97 15.37 -6.11
C THR A 9 -22.99 16.05 -4.75
N ALA A 10 -22.18 15.53 -3.83
CA ALA A 10 -21.99 16.11 -2.51
C ALA A 10 -20.53 16.56 -2.36
N TRP A 11 -20.33 17.80 -1.90
CA TRP A 11 -18.99 18.29 -1.60
C TRP A 11 -18.37 17.48 -0.46
N ASP A 12 -17.08 17.09 -0.66
CA ASP A 12 -16.28 16.45 0.36
C ASP A 12 -15.40 17.48 1.08
N PRO A 13 -15.77 17.89 2.32
CA PRO A 13 -15.01 18.87 3.08
C PRO A 13 -13.70 18.32 3.65
N THR A 14 -13.44 17.02 3.52
CA THR A 14 -12.21 16.36 4.02
C THR A 14 -11.09 16.32 2.99
N SER A 15 -11.35 16.84 1.77
CA SER A 15 -10.36 17.03 0.72
C SER A 15 -10.40 18.49 0.25
N TYR A 16 -9.23 19.11 0.09
CA TYR A 16 -9.16 20.55 -0.20
C TYR A 16 -9.57 20.86 -1.64
N ALA A 17 -10.31 21.97 -1.81
CA ALA A 17 -10.51 22.57 -3.12
C ALA A 17 -9.18 23.13 -3.64
N PHE A 18 -8.99 23.10 -4.95
CA PHE A 18 -7.75 23.53 -5.60
C PHE A 18 -8.02 24.24 -6.92
N ILE A 19 -7.06 24.98 -7.41
CA ILE A 19 -7.13 25.63 -8.74
C ILE A 19 -6.21 24.88 -9.69
N LYS A 20 -6.78 24.35 -10.78
CA LYS A 20 -6.06 23.66 -11.84
C LYS A 20 -6.43 24.27 -13.19
N ASP A 21 -5.43 24.68 -13.98
CA ASP A 21 -5.61 25.29 -15.30
C ASP A 21 -6.62 26.49 -15.29
N GLY A 22 -6.57 27.32 -14.23
CA GLY A 22 -7.47 28.45 -14.05
C GLY A 22 -8.89 28.10 -13.60
N THR A 23 -9.17 26.82 -13.34
CA THR A 23 -10.48 26.32 -12.92
C THR A 23 -10.47 25.94 -11.46
N LEU A 24 -11.46 26.41 -10.68
CA LEU A 24 -11.70 25.95 -9.31
C LEU A 24 -12.28 24.53 -9.34
N CYS A 25 -11.54 23.59 -8.75
CA CYS A 25 -11.94 22.19 -8.60
C CYS A 25 -12.33 21.94 -7.13
N ILE A 26 -13.52 21.40 -6.93
CA ILE A 26 -14.04 21.06 -5.59
C ILE A 26 -14.23 19.53 -5.55
N PRO A 27 -13.52 18.82 -4.67
CA PRO A 27 -13.69 17.36 -4.52
C PRO A 27 -15.13 17.03 -4.10
N THR A 28 -15.75 16.07 -4.80
CA THR A 28 -17.14 15.65 -4.58
C THR A 28 -17.27 14.15 -4.58
N CYS A 29 -18.28 13.66 -3.85
CA CYS A 29 -18.81 12.30 -4.00
C CYS A 29 -19.98 12.32 -4.98
N PHE A 30 -20.20 11.20 -5.66
CA PHE A 30 -21.30 11.04 -6.59
C PHE A 30 -22.14 9.80 -6.23
N CYS A 31 -23.45 10.00 -6.10
CA CYS A 31 -24.39 8.93 -5.80
C CYS A 31 -25.65 8.98 -6.69
N SER A 32 -26.30 7.85 -6.86
CA SER A 32 -27.56 7.74 -7.57
C SER A 32 -28.71 8.42 -6.80
N TYR A 33 -29.86 8.57 -7.43
CA TYR A 33 -31.07 9.06 -6.76
C TYR A 33 -31.55 8.16 -5.61
N THR A 34 -31.20 6.89 -5.65
CA THR A 34 -31.55 5.90 -4.62
C THR A 34 -30.47 5.74 -3.55
N GLY A 35 -29.35 6.49 -3.68
CA GLY A 35 -28.30 6.57 -2.67
C GLY A 35 -27.14 5.61 -2.88
N GLU A 36 -27.13 4.83 -3.99
CA GLU A 36 -25.98 3.98 -4.30
C GLU A 36 -24.77 4.83 -4.68
N ALA A 37 -23.61 4.45 -4.19
CA ALA A 37 -22.34 5.06 -4.57
C ALA A 37 -22.02 4.77 -6.04
N LEU A 38 -21.74 5.82 -6.82
CA LEU A 38 -21.36 5.72 -8.23
C LEU A 38 -19.88 6.03 -8.46
N ASP A 39 -19.13 6.25 -7.38
CA ASP A 39 -17.70 6.51 -7.38
C ASP A 39 -16.95 5.58 -6.42
N LYS A 40 -15.63 5.71 -6.33
CA LYS A 40 -14.80 5.02 -5.35
C LYS A 40 -14.57 5.86 -4.08
N LYS A 41 -14.87 7.15 -4.11
CA LYS A 41 -14.66 8.05 -2.97
C LYS A 41 -15.64 7.75 -1.84
N THR A 42 -16.90 7.53 -2.13
CA THR A 42 -17.91 7.18 -1.13
C THR A 42 -17.57 5.88 -0.38
N PRO A 43 -17.26 4.75 -1.03
CA PRO A 43 -16.81 3.55 -0.34
C PRO A 43 -15.51 3.77 0.46
N LEU A 44 -14.58 4.58 -0.06
CA LEU A 44 -13.35 4.91 0.64
C LEU A 44 -13.62 5.64 1.96
N LEU A 45 -14.44 6.68 1.94
CA LEU A 45 -14.83 7.44 3.13
C LEU A 45 -15.58 6.56 4.14
N ARG A 46 -16.46 5.66 3.68
CA ARG A 46 -17.15 4.68 4.53
C ARG A 46 -16.15 3.74 5.20
N SER A 47 -15.17 3.22 4.47
CA SER A 47 -14.14 2.34 5.02
C SER A 47 -13.27 3.04 6.07
N MET A 48 -12.92 4.32 5.83
CA MET A 48 -12.20 5.15 6.80
C MET A 48 -13.03 5.41 8.06
N GLN A 49 -14.32 5.63 7.93
CA GLN A 49 -15.23 5.80 9.05
C GLN A 49 -15.41 4.50 9.84
N ALA A 50 -15.53 3.36 9.14
CA ALA A 50 -15.64 2.05 9.76
C ALA A 50 -14.42 1.73 10.63
N ILE A 51 -13.21 1.84 10.08
CA ILE A 51 -11.98 1.57 10.85
C ILE A 51 -11.79 2.57 12.00
N SER A 52 -12.15 3.85 11.81
CA SER A 52 -12.11 4.85 12.87
C SER A 52 -13.00 4.46 14.04
N LYS A 53 -14.26 4.09 13.77
CA LYS A 53 -15.22 3.66 14.78
C LYS A 53 -14.71 2.47 15.60
N GLN A 54 -14.23 1.44 14.92
CA GLN A 54 -13.78 0.21 15.59
C GLN A 54 -12.47 0.43 16.37
N ALA A 55 -11.54 1.20 15.80
CA ALA A 55 -10.29 1.51 16.49
C ALA A 55 -10.50 2.37 17.75
N VAL A 56 -11.42 3.34 17.72
CA VAL A 56 -11.78 4.14 18.90
C VAL A 56 -12.38 3.24 19.97
N GLY A 57 -13.33 2.35 19.62
CA GLY A 57 -13.91 1.40 20.57
C GLY A 57 -12.86 0.52 21.24
N VAL A 58 -11.90 0.00 20.47
CA VAL A 58 -10.78 -0.76 21.03
C VAL A 58 -9.93 0.09 21.98
N LEU A 59 -9.62 1.35 21.61
CA LEU A 59 -8.84 2.25 22.47
C LEU A 59 -9.56 2.62 23.77
N GLU A 60 -10.88 2.74 23.76
CA GLU A 60 -11.69 2.94 24.98
C GLU A 60 -11.56 1.76 25.95
N LEU A 61 -11.49 0.52 25.43
CA LEU A 61 -11.25 -0.68 26.27
C LEU A 61 -9.87 -0.67 26.95
N PHE A 62 -8.88 0.00 26.33
CA PHE A 62 -7.58 0.27 26.97
C PHE A 62 -7.62 1.47 27.95
N GLY A 63 -8.78 2.06 28.19
CA GLY A 63 -8.94 3.23 29.05
C GLY A 63 -8.54 4.55 28.41
N ASN A 64 -8.33 4.58 27.10
CA ASN A 64 -7.97 5.79 26.38
C ASN A 64 -9.22 6.52 25.85
N ASN A 65 -9.82 7.34 26.70
CA ASN A 65 -11.03 8.11 26.39
C ASN A 65 -10.73 9.49 25.75
N SER A 66 -9.47 9.81 25.51
CA SER A 66 -9.07 11.11 24.90
C SER A 66 -9.08 11.06 23.38
N VAL A 67 -9.07 9.88 22.78
CA VAL A 67 -9.11 9.68 21.34
C VAL A 67 -10.57 9.71 20.88
N THR A 68 -10.89 10.67 20.01
CA THR A 68 -12.24 10.84 19.45
C THR A 68 -12.36 10.35 18.01
N SER A 69 -11.24 10.19 17.33
CA SER A 69 -11.20 9.64 15.97
C SER A 69 -9.84 9.02 15.66
N VAL A 70 -9.85 8.08 14.74
CA VAL A 70 -8.67 7.44 14.17
C VAL A 70 -8.68 7.66 12.66
N LYS A 71 -7.53 7.95 12.09
CA LYS A 71 -7.38 8.17 10.65
C LYS A 71 -6.40 7.18 10.07
N THR A 72 -6.73 6.61 8.94
CA THR A 72 -5.74 5.91 8.12
C THR A 72 -4.96 6.94 7.31
N THR A 73 -3.66 6.69 7.17
CA THR A 73 -2.74 7.54 6.42
C THR A 73 -2.06 6.72 5.33
N VAL A 74 -1.81 7.34 4.19
CA VAL A 74 -1.20 6.68 3.03
C VAL A 74 -0.17 7.59 2.38
N GLY A 75 0.98 7.00 2.01
CA GLY A 75 1.98 7.59 1.14
C GLY A 75 2.23 6.66 -0.04
N PRO A 76 1.65 6.90 -1.22
CA PRO A 76 1.86 6.06 -2.39
C PRO A 76 3.15 6.48 -3.11
N GLU A 77 4.01 5.52 -3.37
CA GLU A 77 5.22 5.70 -4.21
C GLU A 77 4.84 5.43 -5.66
N GLN A 78 4.95 6.44 -6.53
CA GLN A 78 4.54 6.34 -7.93
C GLN A 78 5.73 6.06 -8.83
N GLU A 79 5.84 4.85 -9.32
CA GLU A 79 6.80 4.49 -10.36
C GLU A 79 6.24 4.79 -11.75
N TYR A 80 7.13 5.13 -12.69
CA TYR A 80 6.75 5.48 -14.06
C TYR A 80 7.94 5.37 -15.01
N PHE A 81 7.65 5.28 -16.32
CA PHE A 81 8.66 5.36 -17.37
C PHE A 81 8.55 6.67 -18.14
N LEU A 82 9.69 7.20 -18.59
CA LEU A 82 9.76 8.32 -19.52
C LEU A 82 10.39 7.89 -20.84
N VAL A 83 9.70 8.15 -21.92
CA VAL A 83 10.18 7.86 -23.30
C VAL A 83 10.12 9.10 -24.16
N ASP A 84 10.98 9.18 -25.17
CA ASP A 84 10.94 10.26 -26.14
C ASP A 84 9.63 10.27 -26.92
N LYS A 85 8.97 11.44 -26.97
CA LYS A 85 7.72 11.59 -27.71
C LYS A 85 7.88 11.29 -29.20
N SER A 86 9.00 11.69 -29.80
CA SER A 86 9.28 11.45 -31.21
C SER A 86 9.42 9.96 -31.58
N VAL A 87 9.82 9.13 -30.61
CA VAL A 87 9.88 7.67 -30.75
C VAL A 87 8.52 7.05 -30.47
N TYR A 88 7.86 7.50 -29.40
CA TYR A 88 6.53 7.03 -28.99
C TYR A 88 5.50 7.20 -30.12
N ASP A 89 5.47 8.37 -30.77
CA ASP A 89 4.53 8.67 -31.86
C ASP A 89 4.67 7.71 -33.08
N LYS A 90 5.75 6.96 -33.16
CA LYS A 90 6.01 5.94 -34.20
C LYS A 90 5.70 4.50 -33.73
N ARG A 91 5.20 4.34 -32.51
CA ARG A 91 4.96 3.03 -31.90
C ARG A 91 3.47 2.81 -31.59
N PRO A 92 2.69 2.29 -32.56
CA PRO A 92 1.27 2.03 -32.39
C PRO A 92 0.97 1.11 -31.19
N ASP A 93 1.83 0.13 -30.90
CA ASP A 93 1.71 -0.75 -29.75
C ASP A 93 1.74 0.02 -28.43
N LEU A 94 2.69 0.93 -28.22
CA LEU A 94 2.71 1.80 -27.02
C LEU A 94 1.51 2.74 -26.95
N ILE A 95 1.08 3.29 -28.08
CA ILE A 95 -0.06 4.24 -28.15
C ILE A 95 -1.37 3.54 -27.77
N TYR A 96 -1.63 2.36 -28.35
CA TYR A 96 -2.92 1.69 -28.19
C TYR A 96 -3.00 0.73 -26.99
N THR A 97 -1.85 0.15 -26.57
CA THR A 97 -1.85 -0.86 -25.49
C THR A 97 -1.05 -0.44 -24.26
N GLY A 98 -0.31 0.67 -24.32
CA GLY A 98 0.56 1.13 -23.24
C GLY A 98 1.84 0.31 -23.07
N ARG A 99 2.06 -0.74 -23.88
CA ARG A 99 3.22 -1.64 -23.79
C ARG A 99 3.72 -2.05 -25.18
N THR A 100 5.00 -2.44 -25.25
CA THR A 100 5.56 -3.00 -26.48
C THR A 100 5.05 -4.42 -26.73
N LEU A 101 4.59 -4.69 -27.96
CA LEU A 101 4.14 -6.02 -28.39
C LEU A 101 5.18 -6.71 -29.29
N PHE A 102 6.03 -5.96 -29.95
CA PHE A 102 7.02 -6.42 -30.90
C PHE A 102 8.25 -5.51 -30.90
N GLY A 103 9.30 -5.91 -31.60
CA GLY A 103 10.56 -5.18 -31.73
C GLY A 103 11.70 -5.84 -30.96
N ALA A 104 12.91 -5.35 -31.18
CA ALA A 104 14.11 -5.80 -30.49
C ALA A 104 14.09 -5.36 -29.02
N LYS A 105 14.75 -6.13 -28.17
CA LYS A 105 15.02 -5.72 -26.78
C LYS A 105 15.92 -4.48 -26.76
N SER A 106 15.83 -3.70 -25.69
CA SER A 106 16.78 -2.63 -25.45
C SER A 106 18.23 -3.18 -25.46
N PRO A 107 19.18 -2.49 -26.11
CA PRO A 107 20.59 -2.89 -26.08
C PRO A 107 21.19 -2.85 -24.67
N LYS A 108 20.62 -2.06 -23.77
CA LYS A 108 20.97 -1.99 -22.37
C LYS A 108 19.81 -2.51 -21.52
N GLY A 109 20.08 -3.46 -20.63
CA GLY A 109 19.13 -4.02 -19.66
C GLY A 109 19.30 -3.42 -18.27
N GLN A 110 19.30 -4.28 -17.26
CA GLN A 110 19.40 -3.93 -15.84
C GLN A 110 20.73 -4.40 -15.22
N GLU A 111 21.75 -4.50 -16.01
CA GLU A 111 23.05 -5.02 -15.59
C GLU A 111 23.58 -4.20 -14.42
N LEU A 112 23.92 -4.92 -13.32
CA LEU A 112 24.45 -4.36 -12.06
C LEU A 112 23.54 -3.27 -11.44
N GLU A 113 22.28 -3.17 -11.84
CA GLU A 113 21.36 -2.11 -11.41
C GLU A 113 21.91 -0.69 -11.60
N ASP A 114 22.73 -0.50 -12.63
CA ASP A 114 23.49 0.72 -12.84
C ASP A 114 22.61 1.94 -13.09
N HIS A 115 21.38 1.77 -13.61
CA HIS A 115 20.42 2.87 -13.73
C HIS A 115 19.94 3.35 -12.36
N TYR A 116 19.64 2.44 -11.44
CA TYR A 116 19.18 2.76 -10.09
C TYR A 116 20.22 3.57 -9.31
N PHE A 117 21.49 3.15 -9.35
CA PHE A 117 22.61 3.83 -8.71
C PHE A 117 23.19 4.98 -9.54
N GLY A 118 22.72 5.17 -10.75
CA GLY A 118 23.24 6.14 -11.69
C GLY A 118 22.70 7.56 -11.44
N MET A 119 23.34 8.51 -12.13
CA MET A 119 22.91 9.90 -12.10
C MET A 119 21.61 10.09 -12.87
N ILE A 120 20.72 10.91 -12.34
CA ILE A 120 19.52 11.38 -13.07
C ILE A 120 20.00 12.25 -14.24
N LYS A 121 19.61 11.88 -15.47
CA LYS A 121 19.97 12.65 -16.67
C LYS A 121 19.43 14.08 -16.58
N PRO A 122 20.19 15.10 -16.99
CA PRO A 122 19.76 16.51 -16.87
C PRO A 122 18.35 16.79 -17.41
N ARG A 123 18.01 16.22 -18.54
CA ARG A 123 16.69 16.33 -19.16
C ARG A 123 15.55 15.77 -18.28
N VAL A 124 15.80 14.65 -17.61
CA VAL A 124 14.85 14.04 -16.69
C VAL A 124 14.77 14.86 -15.40
N GLN A 125 15.89 15.38 -14.93
CA GLN A 125 15.92 16.24 -13.74
C GLN A 125 15.11 17.53 -13.96
N GLU A 126 15.18 18.15 -15.13
CA GLU A 126 14.35 19.32 -15.45
C GLU A 126 12.84 18.98 -15.46
N PHE A 127 12.49 17.83 -16.01
CA PHE A 127 11.12 17.31 -15.92
C PHE A 127 10.68 17.13 -14.46
N MET A 128 11.49 16.49 -13.61
CA MET A 128 11.17 16.25 -12.22
C MET A 128 11.00 17.56 -11.43
N LYS A 129 11.87 18.54 -11.64
CA LYS A 129 11.76 19.87 -11.03
C LYS A 129 10.47 20.59 -11.42
N ASP A 130 10.08 20.55 -12.67
CA ASP A 130 8.84 21.18 -13.12
C ASP A 130 7.61 20.42 -12.65
N LEU A 131 7.68 19.08 -12.63
CA LEU A 131 6.63 18.24 -12.04
C LEU A 131 6.39 18.61 -10.57
N ASN A 132 7.44 18.71 -9.76
CA ASN A 132 7.31 19.09 -8.35
C ASN A 132 6.68 20.47 -8.18
N LYS A 133 7.07 21.47 -8.98
CA LYS A 133 6.46 22.80 -8.92
C LYS A 133 4.97 22.78 -9.21
N GLU A 134 4.54 22.03 -10.22
CA GLU A 134 3.13 21.91 -10.58
C GLU A 134 2.34 21.14 -9.49
N LEU A 135 2.91 20.10 -8.90
CA LEU A 135 2.29 19.37 -7.80
C LEU A 135 2.18 20.23 -6.53
N TRP A 136 3.22 20.97 -6.16
CA TRP A 136 3.18 21.87 -5.00
C TRP A 136 2.12 22.97 -5.13
N LYS A 137 1.87 23.51 -6.33
CA LYS A 137 0.76 24.45 -6.57
C LYS A 137 -0.62 23.85 -6.26
N LEU A 138 -0.75 22.51 -6.36
CA LEU A 138 -1.97 21.77 -6.04
C LEU A 138 -2.00 21.27 -4.58
N GLY A 139 -1.00 21.62 -3.77
CA GLY A 139 -0.88 21.16 -2.39
C GLY A 139 -0.36 19.71 -2.24
N ILE A 140 0.14 19.12 -3.32
CA ILE A 140 0.70 17.76 -3.31
C ILE A 140 2.17 17.86 -2.95
N LEU A 141 2.55 17.34 -1.78
CA LEU A 141 3.90 17.43 -1.25
C LEU A 141 4.81 16.33 -1.82
N ALA A 142 5.09 16.39 -3.12
CA ALA A 142 6.09 15.55 -3.77
C ALA A 142 7.48 15.87 -3.21
N LYS A 143 8.25 14.84 -2.88
CA LYS A 143 9.54 15.00 -2.18
C LYS A 143 10.68 14.20 -2.81
N THR A 144 10.42 12.94 -3.20
CA THR A 144 11.46 12.04 -3.65
C THR A 144 11.53 11.99 -5.17
N GLU A 145 12.74 12.11 -5.68
CA GLU A 145 13.10 11.97 -7.09
C GLU A 145 14.26 11.02 -7.21
N HIS A 146 14.08 9.87 -7.86
CA HIS A 146 15.20 8.96 -8.15
C HIS A 146 14.93 8.08 -9.36
N ASN A 147 16.00 7.42 -9.83
CA ASN A 147 15.90 6.39 -10.85
C ASN A 147 15.46 5.07 -10.22
N GLU A 148 14.66 4.30 -10.96
CA GLU A 148 14.37 2.92 -10.69
C GLU A 148 15.28 1.97 -11.49
N VAL A 149 15.13 0.66 -11.28
CA VAL A 149 16.07 -0.34 -11.80
C VAL A 149 15.99 -0.45 -13.33
N ALA A 150 14.82 -0.40 -13.92
CA ALA A 150 14.68 -0.51 -15.38
C ALA A 150 15.17 0.75 -16.10
N PRO A 151 15.76 0.61 -17.30
CA PRO A 151 16.13 1.76 -18.11
C PRO A 151 14.96 2.71 -18.35
N ALA A 152 15.15 4.01 -18.13
CA ALA A 152 14.15 5.07 -18.24
C ALA A 152 12.99 4.98 -17.24
N GLN A 153 13.15 4.22 -16.18
CA GLN A 153 12.20 4.15 -15.07
C GLN A 153 12.62 5.06 -13.92
N HIS A 154 11.63 5.71 -13.30
CA HIS A 154 11.82 6.67 -12.23
C HIS A 154 10.70 6.52 -11.20
N GLU A 155 10.88 7.12 -10.03
CA GLU A 155 9.89 7.15 -8.96
C GLU A 155 9.69 8.55 -8.40
N LEU A 156 8.45 8.80 -7.98
CA LEU A 156 8.05 9.95 -7.19
C LEU A 156 7.34 9.48 -5.93
N ALA A 157 7.81 9.92 -4.77
CA ALA A 157 7.15 9.65 -3.49
C ALA A 157 6.71 10.96 -2.83
N PRO A 158 5.41 11.12 -2.50
CA PRO A 158 4.91 12.24 -1.73
C PRO A 158 5.10 12.00 -0.23
N ILE A 159 4.99 13.08 0.55
CA ILE A 159 4.75 12.96 1.99
C ILE A 159 3.35 12.37 2.19
N PHE A 160 3.21 11.41 3.12
CA PHE A 160 1.93 10.77 3.42
C PHE A 160 0.86 11.76 3.90
N SER A 161 -0.38 11.45 3.63
CA SER A 161 -1.55 12.21 4.09
C SER A 161 -2.69 11.27 4.49
N THR A 162 -3.84 11.81 4.90
CA THR A 162 -5.03 10.99 5.11
C THR A 162 -5.38 10.24 3.84
N THR A 163 -5.86 9.02 3.97
CA THR A 163 -6.08 8.12 2.82
C THR A 163 -6.95 8.76 1.73
N ASN A 164 -8.00 9.49 2.11
CA ASN A 164 -8.85 10.20 1.14
C ASN A 164 -8.08 11.24 0.33
N MET A 165 -7.30 12.11 1.01
CA MET A 165 -6.46 13.09 0.32
C MET A 165 -5.38 12.43 -0.53
N ALA A 166 -4.73 11.38 -0.03
CA ALA A 166 -3.71 10.66 -0.78
C ALA A 166 -4.28 10.07 -2.08
N CYS A 167 -5.52 9.56 -2.07
CA CYS A 167 -6.21 9.06 -3.26
C CYS A 167 -6.44 10.17 -4.29
N ASP A 168 -6.98 11.31 -3.88
CA ASP A 168 -7.20 12.44 -4.77
C ASP A 168 -5.89 12.98 -5.33
N HIS A 169 -4.89 13.15 -4.48
CA HIS A 169 -3.57 13.63 -4.87
C HIS A 169 -2.86 12.68 -5.84
N ASN A 170 -3.00 11.37 -5.67
CA ASN A 170 -2.39 10.41 -6.60
C ASN A 170 -3.05 10.47 -7.99
N GLN A 171 -4.37 10.66 -8.09
CA GLN A 171 -5.03 10.85 -9.37
C GLN A 171 -4.53 12.13 -10.08
N LEU A 172 -4.41 13.24 -9.35
CA LEU A 172 -3.83 14.47 -9.87
C LEU A 172 -2.37 14.29 -10.28
N THR A 173 -1.58 13.60 -9.47
CA THR A 173 -0.17 13.30 -9.77
C THR A 173 -0.03 12.61 -11.11
N MET A 174 -0.81 11.55 -11.37
CA MET A 174 -0.77 10.83 -12.65
C MET A 174 -1.16 11.71 -13.84
N GLU A 175 -2.13 12.61 -13.68
CA GLU A 175 -2.51 13.57 -14.72
C GLU A 175 -1.37 14.57 -15.00
N ILE A 176 -0.84 15.18 -13.94
CA ILE A 176 0.20 16.21 -14.05
C ILE A 176 1.50 15.63 -14.61
N MET A 177 1.88 14.41 -14.23
CA MET A 177 3.05 13.71 -14.80
C MET A 177 2.96 13.62 -16.32
N ARG A 178 1.82 13.23 -16.86
CA ARG A 178 1.61 13.17 -18.33
C ARG A 178 1.68 14.54 -18.99
N LYS A 179 1.06 15.55 -18.38
CA LYS A 179 1.07 16.93 -18.89
C LYS A 179 2.49 17.53 -18.94
N VAL A 180 3.23 17.38 -17.83
CA VAL A 180 4.60 17.90 -17.71
C VAL A 180 5.55 17.14 -18.64
N ALA A 181 5.45 15.82 -18.73
CA ALA A 181 6.26 15.03 -19.67
C ALA A 181 6.10 15.52 -21.12
N SER A 182 4.87 15.81 -21.53
CA SER A 182 4.60 16.34 -22.87
C SER A 182 5.27 17.70 -23.12
N LYS A 183 5.32 18.59 -22.12
CA LYS A 183 6.01 19.88 -22.22
C LYS A 183 7.52 19.72 -22.42
N HIS A 184 8.10 18.64 -21.90
CA HIS A 184 9.52 18.29 -22.05
C HIS A 184 9.82 17.39 -23.26
N GLY A 185 8.86 17.22 -24.18
CA GLY A 185 9.04 16.38 -25.39
C GLY A 185 9.15 14.88 -25.04
N MET A 186 8.58 14.47 -23.91
CA MET A 186 8.56 13.09 -23.44
C MET A 186 7.12 12.60 -23.24
N VAL A 187 6.95 11.29 -23.08
CA VAL A 187 5.70 10.65 -22.70
C VAL A 187 5.93 9.88 -21.41
N CYS A 188 5.07 10.11 -20.41
CA CYS A 188 5.06 9.35 -19.17
C CYS A 188 4.18 8.12 -19.35
N LEU A 189 4.78 6.93 -19.25
CA LEU A 189 4.06 5.66 -19.29
C LEU A 189 3.77 5.21 -17.89
N LEU A 190 2.49 4.95 -17.61
CA LEU A 190 1.98 4.44 -16.35
C LEU A 190 1.48 2.98 -16.46
N HIS A 191 1.65 2.35 -17.62
CA HIS A 191 1.38 0.92 -17.74
C HIS A 191 2.33 0.12 -16.83
N GLU A 192 1.83 -0.92 -16.18
CA GLU A 192 2.54 -1.71 -15.19
C GLU A 192 3.76 -2.45 -15.76
N LYS A 193 3.71 -2.83 -17.04
CA LYS A 193 4.79 -3.55 -17.72
C LYS A 193 4.94 -3.07 -19.16
N PRO A 194 5.43 -1.84 -19.39
CA PRO A 194 5.54 -1.32 -20.76
C PRO A 194 6.59 -2.04 -21.57
N PHE A 195 7.60 -2.64 -20.92
CA PHE A 195 8.69 -3.35 -21.57
C PHE A 195 8.90 -4.73 -20.95
N ALA A 196 8.83 -5.78 -21.76
CA ALA A 196 9.06 -7.14 -21.30
C ALA A 196 10.54 -7.37 -20.94
N GLY A 197 10.79 -8.20 -19.92
CA GLY A 197 12.13 -8.63 -19.52
C GLY A 197 12.89 -7.66 -18.62
N VAL A 198 12.29 -6.52 -18.24
CA VAL A 198 12.82 -5.57 -17.25
C VAL A 198 11.77 -5.31 -16.18
N ASN A 199 12.12 -4.60 -15.11
CA ASN A 199 11.17 -4.23 -14.05
C ASN A 199 9.94 -3.53 -14.62
N GLY A 200 8.79 -3.80 -14.01
CA GLY A 200 7.57 -3.05 -14.22
C GLY A 200 7.40 -1.94 -13.21
N SER A 201 6.35 -1.13 -13.35
CA SER A 201 6.02 -0.05 -12.45
C SER A 201 4.81 -0.36 -11.58
N GLY A 202 4.93 -0.09 -10.30
CA GLY A 202 3.87 -0.21 -9.31
C GLY A 202 3.63 1.07 -8.53
N LYS A 203 2.85 0.91 -7.46
CA LYS A 203 2.68 1.90 -6.39
C LYS A 203 2.81 1.16 -5.08
N HIS A 204 3.85 1.47 -4.32
CA HIS A 204 3.91 0.96 -2.96
C HIS A 204 2.99 1.79 -2.07
N ASN A 205 1.95 1.17 -1.53
CA ASN A 205 0.96 1.83 -0.70
C ASN A 205 1.38 1.74 0.77
N ASN A 206 2.10 2.75 1.23
CA ASN A 206 2.52 2.86 2.63
C ASN A 206 1.34 3.27 3.49
N TRP A 207 0.78 2.32 4.24
CA TRP A 207 -0.45 2.49 5.02
C TRP A 207 -0.17 2.40 6.52
N SER A 208 -0.77 3.31 7.30
CA SER A 208 -0.73 3.30 8.76
C SER A 208 -2.02 3.83 9.38
N ILE A 209 -2.11 3.76 10.71
CA ILE A 209 -3.28 4.18 11.49
C ILE A 209 -2.82 5.15 12.58
N SER A 210 -3.42 6.34 12.65
CA SER A 210 -3.07 7.36 13.62
C SER A 210 -4.29 7.95 14.31
N THR A 211 -4.16 8.23 15.60
CA THR A 211 -5.19 8.90 16.39
C THR A 211 -5.27 10.40 16.05
N ASN A 212 -6.39 11.04 16.40
CA ASN A 212 -6.52 12.50 16.33
C ASN A 212 -5.53 13.25 17.25
N THR A 213 -4.93 12.57 18.22
CA THR A 213 -3.87 13.11 19.09
C THR A 213 -2.46 12.95 18.50
N GLY A 214 -2.34 12.40 17.30
CA GLY A 214 -1.07 12.24 16.59
C GLY A 214 -0.29 10.95 16.91
N LYS A 215 -0.83 10.04 17.74
CA LYS A 215 -0.18 8.77 18.05
C LYS A 215 -0.40 7.76 16.90
N ASN A 216 0.68 7.19 16.38
CA ASN A 216 0.62 6.08 15.43
C ASN A 216 0.36 4.76 16.20
N LEU A 217 -0.69 4.02 15.81
CA LEU A 217 -1.10 2.78 16.48
C LEU A 217 -0.27 1.56 16.03
N LEU A 218 0.49 1.70 14.96
CA LEU A 218 1.43 0.70 14.46
C LEU A 218 2.89 1.02 14.84
N ASP A 219 3.10 1.98 15.73
CA ASP A 219 4.42 2.24 16.31
C ASP A 219 4.71 1.25 17.44
N PRO A 220 5.68 0.34 17.28
CA PRO A 220 6.02 -0.63 18.29
C PRO A 220 6.58 0.00 19.58
N GLY A 221 7.14 1.21 19.50
CA GLY A 221 7.83 1.87 20.59
C GLY A 221 9.18 1.22 20.92
N ALA A 222 9.70 1.56 22.10
CA ALA A 222 11.01 1.04 22.56
C ALA A 222 10.97 -0.41 23.02
N THR A 223 9.78 -0.89 23.46
CA THR A 223 9.56 -2.25 24.00
C THR A 223 8.36 -2.90 23.32
N PRO A 224 8.52 -3.37 22.06
CA PRO A 224 7.42 -3.94 21.29
C PRO A 224 6.75 -5.14 21.95
N ASP A 225 7.53 -5.96 22.65
CA ASP A 225 7.10 -7.18 23.35
C ASP A 225 6.13 -6.91 24.51
N SER A 226 6.22 -5.75 25.13
CA SER A 226 5.35 -5.31 26.24
C SER A 226 4.28 -4.30 25.83
N ASN A 227 4.29 -3.82 24.58
CA ASN A 227 3.30 -2.88 24.06
C ASN A 227 2.02 -3.60 23.61
N ALA A 228 1.18 -3.98 24.58
CA ALA A 228 -0.03 -4.77 24.33
C ALA A 228 -1.01 -4.11 23.34
N GLN A 229 -1.11 -2.77 23.36
CA GLN A 229 -1.94 -2.04 22.41
C GLN A 229 -1.41 -2.20 20.97
N PHE A 230 -0.11 -1.98 20.77
CA PHE A 230 0.53 -2.21 19.47
C PHE A 230 0.34 -3.65 19.00
N LEU A 231 0.59 -4.63 19.87
CA LEU A 231 0.44 -6.05 19.54
C LEU A 231 -1.00 -6.40 19.13
N LEU A 232 -2.01 -5.82 19.78
CA LEU A 232 -3.39 -6.04 19.37
C LEU A 232 -3.70 -5.47 17.99
N PHE A 233 -3.27 -4.25 17.68
CA PHE A 233 -3.44 -3.66 16.33
C PHE A 233 -2.64 -4.44 15.29
N LEU A 234 -1.43 -4.88 15.60
CA LEU A 234 -0.64 -5.76 14.72
C LEU A 234 -1.38 -7.07 14.43
N CYS A 235 -1.92 -7.72 15.46
CA CYS A 235 -2.71 -8.95 15.34
C CYS A 235 -3.98 -8.73 14.49
N ALA A 236 -4.65 -7.59 14.62
CA ALA A 236 -5.79 -7.26 13.77
C ALA A 236 -5.40 -7.17 12.29
N VAL A 237 -4.25 -6.56 11.98
CA VAL A 237 -3.75 -6.51 10.60
C VAL A 237 -3.34 -7.90 10.09
N ILE A 238 -2.63 -8.70 10.91
CA ILE A 238 -2.25 -10.07 10.53
C ILE A 238 -3.50 -10.90 10.20
N LYS A 239 -4.52 -10.88 11.06
CA LYS A 239 -5.77 -11.61 10.85
C LYS A 239 -6.51 -11.10 9.62
N ALA A 240 -6.62 -9.78 9.43
CA ALA A 240 -7.28 -9.18 8.28
C ALA A 240 -6.61 -9.57 6.96
N VAL A 241 -5.30 -9.56 6.89
CA VAL A 241 -4.55 -9.96 5.68
C VAL A 241 -4.70 -11.46 5.40
N ASP A 242 -4.73 -12.30 6.44
CA ASP A 242 -4.92 -13.74 6.28
C ASP A 242 -6.34 -14.09 5.84
N GLU A 243 -7.36 -13.55 6.49
CA GLU A 243 -8.76 -13.88 6.19
C GLU A 243 -9.25 -13.27 4.88
N TYR A 244 -8.75 -12.07 4.52
CA TYR A 244 -9.17 -11.31 3.34
C TYR A 244 -8.07 -11.17 2.28
N GLN A 245 -7.15 -12.15 2.19
CA GLN A 245 -6.11 -12.18 1.16
C GLN A 245 -6.68 -12.13 -0.27
N ASP A 246 -7.86 -12.71 -0.48
CA ASP A 246 -8.61 -12.62 -1.73
C ASP A 246 -9.03 -11.18 -2.07
N LEU A 247 -9.59 -10.43 -1.12
CA LEU A 247 -9.95 -9.03 -1.33
C LEU A 247 -8.73 -8.16 -1.64
N LEU A 248 -7.60 -8.39 -0.95
CA LEU A 248 -6.37 -7.67 -1.24
C LEU A 248 -5.86 -7.98 -2.65
N ARG A 249 -5.89 -9.25 -3.08
CA ARG A 249 -5.51 -9.62 -4.46
C ARG A 249 -6.49 -9.04 -5.49
N ILE A 250 -7.80 -9.08 -5.23
CA ILE A 250 -8.83 -8.48 -6.09
C ILE A 250 -8.60 -6.97 -6.24
N SER A 251 -8.20 -6.28 -5.18
CA SER A 251 -8.01 -4.83 -5.20
C SER A 251 -6.93 -4.35 -6.18
N VAL A 252 -6.07 -5.25 -6.62
CA VAL A 252 -4.95 -5.00 -7.54
C VAL A 252 -5.06 -5.84 -8.82
N ALA A 253 -6.23 -6.43 -9.07
CA ALA A 253 -6.48 -7.28 -10.21
C ALA A 253 -6.82 -6.45 -11.45
N THR A 254 -5.83 -6.24 -12.29
CA THR A 254 -5.95 -5.60 -13.59
C THR A 254 -5.08 -6.32 -14.61
N ALA A 255 -5.46 -6.27 -15.88
CA ALA A 255 -4.72 -6.93 -16.96
C ALA A 255 -3.27 -6.42 -17.04
N GLY A 256 -3.06 -5.11 -16.84
CA GLY A 256 -1.72 -4.53 -16.80
C GLY A 256 -0.87 -5.09 -15.68
N ASN A 257 -1.44 -5.19 -14.50
CA ASN A 257 -0.75 -5.68 -13.31
C ASN A 257 -0.48 -7.20 -13.35
N ASP A 258 -1.33 -7.98 -14.02
CA ASP A 258 -1.07 -9.41 -14.27
C ASP A 258 0.21 -9.63 -15.08
N HIS A 259 0.61 -8.69 -15.95
CA HIS A 259 1.89 -8.73 -16.65
C HIS A 259 3.10 -8.39 -15.75
N ARG A 260 2.88 -7.70 -14.65
CA ARG A 260 3.93 -7.24 -13.73
C ARG A 260 4.21 -8.22 -12.61
N LEU A 261 3.17 -8.76 -11.96
CA LEU A 261 3.30 -9.56 -10.73
C LEU A 261 4.15 -10.82 -10.94
N GLY A 262 4.96 -11.13 -9.93
CA GLY A 262 5.68 -12.40 -9.82
C GLY A 262 7.15 -12.40 -10.22
N ALA A 263 7.69 -11.29 -10.72
CA ALA A 263 9.11 -11.17 -11.08
C ALA A 263 9.59 -9.72 -11.16
N ASN A 264 10.91 -9.50 -11.12
CA ASN A 264 11.53 -8.19 -11.32
C ASN A 264 10.99 -7.13 -10.36
N GLU A 265 11.19 -7.34 -9.07
CA GLU A 265 10.74 -6.49 -7.94
C GLU A 265 9.21 -6.37 -7.76
N ALA A 266 8.42 -7.04 -8.57
CA ALA A 266 6.98 -7.14 -8.35
C ALA A 266 6.65 -8.38 -7.50
N PRO A 267 5.87 -8.24 -6.41
CA PRO A 267 5.55 -9.37 -5.55
C PRO A 267 4.75 -10.44 -6.30
N PRO A 268 4.78 -11.70 -5.81
CA PRO A 268 3.96 -12.76 -6.38
C PRO A 268 2.47 -12.53 -6.11
N ALA A 269 1.61 -13.26 -6.81
CA ALA A 269 0.16 -13.23 -6.61
C ALA A 269 -0.30 -13.88 -5.29
N ILE A 270 0.62 -14.43 -4.51
CA ILE A 270 0.40 -14.96 -3.17
C ILE A 270 0.51 -13.81 -2.18
N ILE A 271 -0.57 -13.47 -1.50
CA ILE A 271 -0.51 -12.47 -0.42
C ILE A 271 0.14 -13.12 0.79
N SER A 272 1.24 -12.53 1.25
CA SER A 272 1.95 -12.91 2.48
C SER A 272 2.48 -11.66 3.16
N MET A 273 2.81 -11.77 4.45
CA MET A 273 3.23 -10.65 5.28
C MET A 273 4.66 -10.83 5.74
N PHE A 274 5.48 -9.81 5.52
CA PHE A 274 6.82 -9.70 6.09
C PHE A 274 6.78 -8.85 7.37
N LEU A 275 7.32 -9.35 8.47
CA LEU A 275 7.41 -8.65 9.75
C LEU A 275 8.84 -8.35 10.18
N GLY A 276 9.82 -9.01 9.58
CA GLY A 276 11.21 -8.99 10.00
C GLY A 276 11.48 -9.92 11.20
N ASP A 277 12.77 -10.07 11.52
CA ASP A 277 13.22 -11.05 12.50
C ASP A 277 12.75 -10.72 13.93
N GLU A 278 12.82 -9.44 14.33
CA GLU A 278 12.50 -9.02 15.69
C GLU A 278 11.02 -9.27 16.03
N LEU A 279 10.08 -8.77 15.22
CA LEU A 279 8.66 -8.99 15.48
C LEU A 279 8.27 -10.46 15.36
N THR A 280 8.86 -11.19 14.42
CA THR A 280 8.59 -12.62 14.27
C THR A 280 9.02 -13.41 15.51
N GLU A 281 10.18 -13.07 16.09
CA GLU A 281 10.65 -13.70 17.33
C GLU A 281 9.78 -13.32 18.53
N ILE A 282 9.36 -12.05 18.64
CA ILE A 282 8.41 -11.59 19.68
C ILE A 282 7.11 -12.39 19.61
N LEU A 283 6.51 -12.51 18.41
CA LEU A 283 5.25 -13.26 18.23
C LEU A 283 5.42 -14.74 18.59
N LYS A 284 6.58 -15.33 18.26
CA LYS A 284 6.90 -16.71 18.64
C LYS A 284 7.04 -16.87 20.15
N CYS A 285 7.74 -15.97 20.82
CA CYS A 285 7.87 -15.98 22.29
C CYS A 285 6.50 -15.87 22.96
N LEU A 286 5.61 -14.99 22.46
CA LEU A 286 4.25 -14.85 22.97
C LEU A 286 3.44 -16.15 22.79
N GLU A 287 3.53 -16.79 21.61
CA GLU A 287 2.86 -18.06 21.33
C GLU A 287 3.31 -19.18 22.26
N GLU A 288 4.62 -19.23 22.57
CA GLU A 288 5.23 -20.26 23.43
C GLU A 288 5.11 -19.92 24.92
N GLY A 289 4.62 -18.73 25.28
CA GLY A 289 4.53 -18.27 26.67
C GLY A 289 5.91 -18.00 27.29
N LYS A 290 6.91 -17.66 26.48
CA LYS A 290 8.27 -17.37 26.91
C LYS A 290 8.54 -15.87 26.94
N PRO A 291 9.38 -15.36 27.85
CA PRO A 291 9.79 -13.98 27.81
C PRO A 291 10.67 -13.72 26.59
N TYR A 292 10.49 -12.57 25.94
CA TYR A 292 11.38 -12.10 24.90
C TYR A 292 12.64 -11.50 25.55
N GLY A 293 13.79 -12.06 25.22
CA GLY A 293 15.08 -11.48 25.62
C GLY A 293 15.48 -10.38 24.63
N GLN A 294 15.41 -9.12 25.04
CA GLN A 294 15.90 -8.02 24.19
C GLN A 294 17.32 -8.31 23.74
N LYS A 295 17.51 -8.44 22.42
CA LYS A 295 18.85 -8.48 21.83
C LYS A 295 19.38 -7.06 21.80
N GLU A 296 20.57 -6.82 22.33
CA GLU A 296 21.26 -5.55 22.11
C GLU A 296 21.33 -5.26 20.60
N LYS A 297 20.94 -4.03 20.21
CA LYS A 297 21.04 -3.61 18.81
C LYS A 297 22.49 -3.79 18.35
N GLN A 298 22.70 -4.74 17.45
CA GLN A 298 24.02 -4.99 16.89
C GLN A 298 24.50 -3.73 16.17
N LYS A 299 25.66 -3.23 16.55
CA LYS A 299 26.33 -2.17 15.82
C LYS A 299 27.02 -2.76 14.61
N MET A 300 26.83 -2.13 13.47
CA MET A 300 27.58 -2.45 12.27
C MET A 300 28.87 -1.63 12.26
N GLN A 301 30.00 -2.32 12.26
CA GLN A 301 31.31 -1.73 12.07
C GLN A 301 31.78 -2.01 10.66
N ILE A 302 31.98 -0.97 9.87
CA ILE A 302 32.43 -1.10 8.48
C ILE A 302 33.97 -1.32 8.42
N GLY A 303 34.64 -1.26 9.57
CA GLY A 303 36.07 -1.47 9.66
C GLY A 303 36.92 -0.31 9.17
N VAL A 304 36.37 0.86 9.03
CA VAL A 304 37.04 2.10 8.63
C VAL A 304 36.90 3.13 9.75
N THR A 305 38.02 3.62 10.28
CA THR A 305 38.06 4.49 11.47
C THR A 305 37.39 5.86 11.28
N VAL A 306 37.22 6.31 10.04
CA VAL A 306 36.57 7.61 9.72
C VAL A 306 35.05 7.52 9.64
N LEU A 307 34.49 6.31 9.62
CA LEU A 307 33.01 6.11 9.58
C LEU A 307 32.51 5.81 11.00
N PRO A 308 31.43 6.49 11.44
CA PRO A 308 30.84 6.20 12.74
C PRO A 308 30.21 4.80 12.73
N ASP A 309 30.23 4.14 13.90
CA ASP A 309 29.43 2.96 14.13
C ASP A 309 27.95 3.34 14.05
N PHE A 310 27.15 2.56 13.34
CA PHE A 310 25.71 2.73 13.32
C PHE A 310 24.98 1.44 13.68
N ASN A 311 23.77 1.58 14.22
CA ASN A 311 22.95 0.44 14.56
C ASN A 311 22.57 -0.29 13.27
N LYS A 312 22.74 -1.63 13.27
CA LYS A 312 22.22 -2.46 12.19
C LYS A 312 20.71 -2.23 12.11
N ASP A 313 20.24 -1.87 10.93
CA ASP A 313 18.81 -1.76 10.69
C ASP A 313 18.22 -3.18 10.73
N THR A 314 17.28 -3.40 11.65
CA THR A 314 16.57 -4.67 11.81
C THR A 314 15.31 -4.73 10.93
N THR A 315 14.99 -3.63 10.25
CA THR A 315 13.87 -3.51 9.32
C THR A 315 14.31 -3.83 7.89
N ASP A 316 14.95 -4.99 7.67
CA ASP A 316 15.25 -5.44 6.31
C ASP A 316 13.96 -5.43 5.48
N ARG A 317 13.96 -4.62 4.44
CA ARG A 317 12.83 -4.55 3.50
C ARG A 317 12.94 -5.74 2.57
N ASN A 318 12.26 -6.84 2.88
CA ASN A 318 12.14 -7.94 1.94
C ASN A 318 11.37 -7.47 0.70
N ARG A 319 12.10 -7.11 -0.36
CA ARG A 319 11.56 -6.56 -1.62
C ARG A 319 10.63 -7.53 -2.35
N THR A 320 10.65 -8.82 -2.00
CA THR A 320 9.78 -9.83 -2.60
C THR A 320 8.45 -10.00 -1.90
N SER A 321 8.28 -9.41 -0.70
CA SER A 321 7.04 -9.51 0.07
C SER A 321 5.97 -8.56 -0.48
N PRO A 322 4.73 -9.04 -0.69
CA PRO A 322 3.62 -8.19 -1.14
C PRO A 322 3.09 -7.25 -0.04
N PHE A 323 3.28 -7.58 1.23
CA PHE A 323 2.79 -6.81 2.36
C PHE A 323 3.82 -6.80 3.49
N ALA A 324 4.56 -5.71 3.63
CA ALA A 324 5.72 -5.64 4.51
C ALA A 324 5.54 -4.60 5.62
N PHE A 325 5.87 -4.98 6.86
CA PHE A 325 5.98 -4.04 7.98
C PHE A 325 7.30 -3.28 7.89
N THR A 326 7.25 -1.95 7.89
CA THR A 326 8.43 -1.08 7.73
C THR A 326 8.53 -0.07 8.86
N GLY A 327 8.63 -0.57 10.09
CA GLY A 327 8.88 0.19 11.32
C GLY A 327 7.63 0.70 12.03
N ASN A 328 6.73 1.41 11.36
CA ASN A 328 5.49 1.93 11.94
C ASN A 328 4.32 1.99 10.94
N LYS A 329 4.44 1.24 9.86
CA LYS A 329 3.47 1.18 8.78
C LYS A 329 3.61 -0.14 8.02
N PHE A 330 2.61 -0.46 7.23
CA PHE A 330 2.66 -1.54 6.24
C PHE A 330 2.77 -0.99 4.84
N GLU A 331 3.58 -1.63 4.04
CA GLU A 331 3.78 -1.31 2.64
C GLU A 331 3.14 -2.41 1.78
N PHE A 332 2.03 -2.09 1.10
CA PHE A 332 1.39 -3.00 0.16
C PHE A 332 1.92 -2.73 -1.25
N ARG A 333 2.70 -3.67 -1.77
CA ARG A 333 3.51 -3.52 -2.99
C ARG A 333 2.87 -4.03 -4.26
N SER A 334 1.70 -4.65 -4.16
CA SER A 334 1.08 -5.33 -5.31
C SER A 334 0.32 -4.39 -6.25
N LEU A 335 0.17 -3.09 -5.94
CA LEU A 335 -0.58 -2.16 -6.78
C LEU A 335 0.14 -1.85 -8.08
N GLY A 336 -0.61 -1.83 -9.18
CA GLY A 336 -0.11 -1.38 -10.47
C GLY A 336 0.05 0.15 -10.55
N SER A 337 0.99 0.61 -11.34
CA SER A 337 1.31 2.02 -11.53
C SER A 337 0.12 2.86 -12.03
N SER A 338 -0.74 2.30 -12.89
CA SER A 338 -1.92 2.99 -13.42
C SER A 338 -3.16 2.90 -12.53
N ASP A 339 -3.13 2.03 -11.51
CA ASP A 339 -4.29 1.77 -10.66
C ASP A 339 -4.62 2.94 -9.72
N SER A 340 -5.89 3.06 -9.36
CA SER A 340 -6.29 3.92 -8.24
C SER A 340 -5.99 3.25 -6.91
N ILE A 341 -5.37 3.96 -5.99
CA ILE A 341 -5.11 3.45 -4.64
C ILE A 341 -6.38 3.33 -3.78
N ALA A 342 -7.53 3.80 -4.26
CA ALA A 342 -8.77 3.72 -3.49
C ALA A 342 -9.20 2.28 -3.23
N CYS A 343 -9.13 1.38 -4.23
CA CYS A 343 -9.59 0.00 -4.08
C CYS A 343 -8.85 -0.75 -2.97
N CYS A 344 -7.52 -0.73 -2.98
CA CYS A 344 -6.75 -1.45 -1.96
C CYS A 344 -7.00 -0.90 -0.56
N ASN A 345 -7.14 0.43 -0.43
CA ASN A 345 -7.41 1.04 0.86
C ASN A 345 -8.84 0.79 1.36
N ILE A 346 -9.84 0.72 0.47
CA ILE A 346 -11.21 0.29 0.82
C ILE A 346 -11.17 -1.13 1.40
N MET A 347 -10.52 -2.07 0.69
CA MET A 347 -10.45 -3.47 1.12
C MET A 347 -9.68 -3.61 2.45
N LEU A 348 -8.51 -3.00 2.55
CA LEU A 348 -7.67 -3.07 3.75
C LEU A 348 -8.34 -2.44 4.97
N ASN A 349 -8.88 -1.23 4.84
CA ASN A 349 -9.57 -0.55 5.94
C ASN A 349 -10.79 -1.35 6.42
N THR A 350 -11.58 -1.90 5.50
CA THR A 350 -12.77 -2.68 5.84
C THR A 350 -12.40 -4.00 6.51
N ALA A 351 -11.40 -4.71 6.01
CA ALA A 351 -10.91 -5.95 6.62
C ALA A 351 -10.37 -5.71 8.04
N VAL A 352 -9.54 -4.68 8.23
CA VAL A 352 -9.02 -4.35 9.57
C VAL A 352 -10.13 -3.88 10.50
N ALA A 353 -11.12 -3.12 10.01
CA ALA A 353 -12.28 -2.72 10.81
C ALA A 353 -13.07 -3.94 11.29
N GLU A 354 -13.24 -4.96 10.46
CA GLU A 354 -13.90 -6.21 10.85
C GLU A 354 -13.17 -6.90 12.01
N GLU A 355 -11.85 -7.02 11.91
CA GLU A 355 -11.08 -7.71 12.94
C GLU A 355 -11.06 -6.92 14.26
N LEU A 356 -10.95 -5.60 14.19
CA LEU A 356 -11.07 -4.74 15.37
C LEU A 356 -12.45 -4.85 16.01
N SER A 357 -13.54 -4.96 15.22
CA SER A 357 -14.88 -5.19 15.73
C SER A 357 -14.98 -6.52 16.48
N GLN A 358 -14.46 -7.60 15.92
CA GLN A 358 -14.45 -8.91 16.57
C GLN A 358 -13.63 -8.92 17.85
N PHE A 359 -12.49 -8.22 17.86
CA PHE A 359 -11.66 -8.09 19.06
C PHE A 359 -12.34 -7.27 20.15
N ALA A 360 -13.03 -6.19 19.76
CA ALA A 360 -13.83 -5.41 20.71
C ALA A 360 -14.95 -6.27 21.35
N ASP A 361 -15.70 -7.02 20.53
CA ASP A 361 -16.78 -7.90 21.01
C ASP A 361 -16.28 -8.95 22.05
N ILE A 362 -15.06 -9.47 21.85
CA ILE A 362 -14.43 -10.42 22.78
C ILE A 362 -14.01 -9.74 24.07
N LEU A 363 -13.44 -8.53 24.00
CA LEU A 363 -12.85 -7.84 25.15
C LEU A 363 -13.86 -7.02 25.97
N GLU A 364 -14.97 -6.56 25.37
CA GLU A 364 -15.98 -5.73 26.00
C GLU A 364 -16.66 -6.43 27.17
N GLY A 365 -16.86 -7.74 27.11
CA GLY A 365 -17.44 -8.55 28.19
C GLY A 365 -16.42 -9.13 29.18
N SER A 366 -15.15 -8.75 29.08
CA SER A 366 -14.07 -9.34 29.89
C SER A 366 -14.15 -8.94 31.36
N LYS A 367 -13.97 -9.92 32.26
CA LYS A 367 -13.81 -9.71 33.71
C LYS A 367 -12.35 -9.48 34.11
N ASP A 368 -11.41 -9.92 33.29
CA ASP A 368 -9.96 -9.74 33.44
C ASP A 368 -9.37 -9.36 32.09
N PHE A 369 -9.42 -8.06 31.79
CA PHE A 369 -9.02 -7.51 30.52
C PHE A 369 -7.60 -7.94 30.08
N ASN A 370 -6.63 -7.88 30.98
CA ASN A 370 -5.24 -8.21 30.66
C ASN A 370 -5.07 -9.70 30.30
N SER A 371 -5.71 -10.59 31.06
CA SER A 371 -5.66 -12.02 30.78
C SER A 371 -6.35 -12.36 29.47
N ASP A 372 -7.51 -11.80 29.20
CA ASP A 372 -8.27 -12.09 27.99
C ASP A 372 -7.62 -11.44 26.75
N LEU A 373 -7.02 -10.26 26.89
CA LEU A 373 -6.20 -9.62 25.85
C LEU A 373 -5.01 -10.51 25.45
N GLN A 374 -4.28 -11.03 26.46
CA GLN A 374 -3.16 -11.93 26.20
C GLN A 374 -3.61 -13.21 25.49
N LYS A 375 -4.69 -13.82 25.94
CA LYS A 375 -5.28 -15.01 25.28
C LYS A 375 -5.68 -14.71 23.84
N LEU A 376 -6.31 -13.56 23.59
CA LEU A 376 -6.73 -13.14 22.27
C LEU A 376 -5.53 -12.96 21.34
N ILE A 377 -4.47 -12.28 21.77
CA ILE A 377 -3.23 -12.09 21.00
C ILE A 377 -2.62 -13.46 20.67
N VAL A 378 -2.43 -14.33 21.67
CA VAL A 378 -1.84 -15.66 21.47
C VAL A 378 -2.69 -16.53 20.52
N LYS A 379 -4.01 -16.50 20.69
CA LYS A 379 -4.94 -17.22 19.80
C LYS A 379 -4.82 -16.73 18.36
N THR A 380 -4.85 -15.42 18.15
CA THR A 380 -4.75 -14.82 16.82
C THR A 380 -3.42 -15.18 16.14
N ILE A 381 -2.31 -15.11 16.86
CA ILE A 381 -1.01 -15.52 16.32
C ILE A 381 -1.05 -17.00 15.88
N LYS A 382 -1.55 -17.90 16.71
CA LYS A 382 -1.62 -19.34 16.40
C LYS A 382 -2.45 -19.63 15.14
N GLU A 383 -3.59 -18.97 15.02
CA GLU A 383 -4.54 -19.22 13.93
C GLU A 383 -4.11 -18.59 12.60
N HIS A 384 -3.40 -17.43 12.64
CA HIS A 384 -3.13 -16.62 11.44
C HIS A 384 -1.65 -16.47 11.06
N LYS A 385 -0.71 -17.04 11.84
CA LYS A 385 0.72 -16.96 11.52
C LYS A 385 1.10 -17.57 10.16
N ARG A 386 0.20 -18.36 9.55
CA ARG A 386 0.43 -18.94 8.23
C ARG A 386 0.69 -17.91 7.14
N ILE A 387 0.18 -16.68 7.30
CA ILE A 387 0.37 -15.57 6.36
C ILE A 387 1.76 -14.93 6.47
N ILE A 388 2.47 -15.14 7.60
CA ILE A 388 3.77 -14.52 7.87
C ILE A 388 4.86 -15.29 7.12
N PHE A 389 5.61 -14.58 6.28
CA PHE A 389 6.72 -15.13 5.53
C PHE A 389 7.81 -14.08 5.32
N ASN A 390 9.01 -14.37 5.85
CA ASN A 390 10.17 -13.46 5.77
C ASN A 390 11.20 -13.89 4.70
N GLY A 391 10.92 -14.96 3.95
CA GLY A 391 11.82 -15.51 2.96
C GLY A 391 11.66 -14.90 1.56
N ASN A 392 12.30 -15.52 0.58
CA ASN A 392 12.25 -15.11 -0.83
C ASN A 392 10.90 -15.50 -1.47
N GLY A 393 10.03 -14.51 -1.71
CA GLY A 393 8.71 -14.70 -2.33
C GLY A 393 8.74 -15.14 -3.81
N TYR A 394 9.91 -15.09 -4.47
CA TYR A 394 10.05 -15.53 -5.87
C TYR A 394 10.44 -17.00 -6.02
N SER A 395 10.79 -17.68 -4.92
CA SER A 395 11.23 -19.06 -5.00
C SER A 395 10.09 -20.04 -5.29
N GLU A 396 10.38 -21.12 -6.01
CA GLU A 396 9.41 -22.19 -6.25
C GLU A 396 9.02 -22.90 -4.95
N GLU A 397 9.96 -23.03 -4.02
CA GLU A 397 9.72 -23.60 -2.70
C GLU A 397 8.68 -22.79 -1.92
N TRP A 398 8.65 -21.47 -2.10
CA TRP A 398 7.60 -20.65 -1.49
C TRP A 398 6.22 -20.94 -2.06
N VAL A 399 6.11 -21.15 -3.37
CA VAL A 399 4.82 -21.50 -4.00
C VAL A 399 4.28 -22.80 -3.42
N GLU A 400 5.15 -23.81 -3.25
CA GLU A 400 4.77 -25.10 -2.65
C GLU A 400 4.40 -24.94 -1.16
N GLU A 401 5.19 -24.19 -0.41
CA GLU A 401 4.96 -23.95 1.02
C GLU A 401 3.67 -23.16 1.25
N ALA A 402 3.41 -22.12 0.45
CA ALA A 402 2.18 -21.35 0.51
C ALA A 402 0.93 -22.21 0.25
N ALA A 403 1.01 -23.13 -0.71
CA ALA A 403 -0.05 -24.10 -0.98
C ALA A 403 -0.30 -25.03 0.22
N LYS A 404 0.77 -25.55 0.87
CA LYS A 404 0.67 -26.36 2.08
C LYS A 404 0.05 -25.59 3.26
N ARG A 405 0.32 -24.28 3.35
CA ARG A 405 -0.29 -23.38 4.36
C ARG A 405 -1.74 -23.01 4.02
N GLY A 406 -2.26 -23.39 2.84
CA GLY A 406 -3.60 -23.03 2.39
C GLY A 406 -3.75 -21.57 1.98
N LEU A 407 -2.66 -20.91 1.56
CA LEU A 407 -2.69 -19.57 1.01
C LEU A 407 -3.14 -19.58 -0.45
N LEU A 408 -3.84 -18.52 -0.85
CA LEU A 408 -4.32 -18.36 -2.22
C LEU A 408 -3.18 -17.92 -3.16
N ASN A 409 -3.19 -18.46 -4.38
CA ASN A 409 -2.32 -18.04 -5.46
C ASN A 409 -3.15 -17.72 -6.71
N LEU A 410 -3.76 -16.54 -6.71
CA LEU A 410 -4.65 -16.06 -7.77
C LEU A 410 -3.83 -15.34 -8.84
N LYS A 411 -3.30 -16.10 -9.79
CA LYS A 411 -2.31 -15.61 -10.77
C LYS A 411 -2.86 -14.60 -11.75
N SER A 412 -4.15 -14.67 -12.05
CA SER A 412 -4.78 -13.80 -13.05
C SER A 412 -5.97 -13.03 -12.50
N THR A 413 -6.29 -11.91 -13.13
CA THR A 413 -7.47 -11.09 -12.83
C THR A 413 -8.77 -11.90 -12.91
N PRO A 414 -9.04 -12.73 -13.95
CA PRO A 414 -10.25 -13.55 -13.99
C PRO A 414 -10.37 -14.51 -12.81
N GLU A 415 -9.28 -15.15 -12.38
CA GLU A 415 -9.28 -16.03 -11.20
C GLU A 415 -9.62 -15.25 -9.92
N ALA A 416 -9.01 -14.09 -9.73
CA ALA A 416 -9.23 -13.26 -8.55
C ALA A 416 -10.69 -12.76 -8.46
N LEU A 417 -11.25 -12.28 -9.56
CA LEU A 417 -12.60 -11.69 -9.58
C LEU A 417 -13.71 -12.68 -9.26
N GLN A 418 -13.51 -13.98 -9.46
CA GLN A 418 -14.49 -15.01 -9.10
C GLN A 418 -14.78 -15.05 -7.59
N LEU A 419 -13.83 -14.61 -6.77
CA LEU A 419 -13.99 -14.59 -5.31
C LEU A 419 -14.66 -13.30 -4.80
N PHE A 420 -14.85 -12.29 -5.65
CA PHE A 420 -15.46 -11.03 -5.22
C PHE A 420 -16.87 -11.20 -4.62
N PRO A 421 -17.78 -12.00 -5.22
CA PRO A 421 -19.10 -12.24 -4.66
C PRO A 421 -19.16 -13.30 -3.55
N ALA A 422 -18.03 -13.78 -3.03
CA ALA A 422 -17.99 -14.76 -1.95
C ALA A 422 -18.77 -14.24 -0.73
N GLU A 423 -19.50 -15.13 -0.07
CA GLU A 423 -20.42 -14.77 1.02
C GLU A 423 -19.71 -13.98 2.14
N LYS A 424 -18.49 -14.37 2.52
CA LYS A 424 -17.70 -13.66 3.54
C LYS A 424 -17.43 -12.21 3.12
N ASN A 425 -17.11 -11.98 1.85
CA ASN A 425 -16.80 -10.65 1.30
C ASN A 425 -18.06 -9.77 1.26
N VAL A 426 -19.18 -10.34 0.82
CA VAL A 426 -20.47 -9.64 0.83
C VAL A 426 -20.89 -9.28 2.26
N LYS A 427 -20.71 -10.19 3.22
CA LYS A 427 -21.06 -9.96 4.64
C LYS A 427 -20.23 -8.82 5.25
N VAL A 428 -18.91 -8.79 5.04
CA VAL A 428 -18.07 -7.75 5.64
C VAL A 428 -18.41 -6.36 5.10
N PHE A 429 -18.66 -6.23 3.80
CA PHE A 429 -19.07 -4.96 3.23
C PHE A 429 -20.49 -4.53 3.68
N LYS A 430 -21.43 -5.46 3.81
CA LYS A 430 -22.76 -5.15 4.35
C LYS A 430 -22.71 -4.71 5.81
N LYS A 431 -21.81 -5.26 6.61
CA LYS A 431 -21.65 -4.91 8.04
C LYS A 431 -21.08 -3.51 8.23
N HIS A 432 -20.15 -3.12 7.38
CA HIS A 432 -19.40 -1.86 7.52
C HIS A 432 -19.88 -0.73 6.58
N GLY A 433 -20.93 -0.95 5.79
CA GLY A 433 -21.55 0.06 4.92
C GLY A 433 -20.94 0.19 3.55
#